data_d2fcc590aeb149cc724cd8a9fb5f0635
#
_entry.id   d2fcc590aeb149cc724cd8a9fb5f0635
#
_cell.length_a   1.000
_cell.length_b   1.000
_cell.length_c   1.000
_cell.angle_alpha   90.00
_cell.angle_beta   90.00
_cell.angle_gamma   90.00
#
_symmetry.space_group_name_H-M   'P 1'
#
loop_
_entity.id
_entity.type
_entity.pdbx_description
1 polymer ?
#
loop_
_entity_poly.entity_id
_entity_poly.type
_entity_poly.pdbx_seq_one_letter_code
_entity_poly.pdbx_strand_id
1 'polypeptide(L)'
;MSVIEKNLNVQNGSVLKTFQILDCFTLEHSIQRIGDLCKKTGMNRSTIFRFMNSLTETGIIEKLGDGSYKLGIKLFELGIKVDVSSSLATKAQFYLKRLAE
;
A
#
# COMPACT_ATOMS: atom_id res chain seq x y z
N MET A 1 21.45 -9.62 -19.16
CA MET A 1 20.49 -9.11 -18.16
C MET A 1 19.08 -9.24 -18.71
N SER A 2 18.15 -9.76 -17.91
CA SER A 2 16.77 -9.92 -18.34
C SER A 2 16.08 -8.57 -18.46
N VAL A 3 14.93 -8.55 -19.16
CA VAL A 3 14.13 -7.32 -19.29
C VAL A 3 13.69 -6.84 -17.91
N ILE A 4 13.37 -7.78 -17.01
CA ILE A 4 12.93 -7.44 -15.64
C ILE A 4 14.07 -6.78 -14.87
N GLU A 5 15.29 -7.32 -14.94
CA GLU A 5 16.44 -6.74 -14.26
C GLU A 5 16.78 -5.37 -14.80
N LYS A 6 16.69 -5.19 -16.12
CA LYS A 6 16.91 -3.91 -16.76
C LYS A 6 15.90 -2.88 -16.30
N ASN A 7 14.62 -3.28 -16.18
CA ASN A 7 13.57 -2.38 -15.71
C ASN A 7 13.78 -1.99 -14.25
N LEU A 8 14.23 -2.93 -13.41
CA LEU A 8 14.53 -2.65 -12.00
C LEU A 8 15.63 -1.61 -11.85
N ASN A 9 16.61 -1.58 -12.78
CA ASN A 9 17.68 -0.60 -12.73
C ASN A 9 17.20 0.83 -13.01
N VAL A 10 16.09 0.99 -13.74
CA VAL A 10 15.52 2.30 -14.05
C VAL A 10 14.31 2.64 -13.21
N GLN A 11 13.80 1.70 -12.43
CA GLN A 11 12.66 1.90 -11.56
C GLN A 11 13.11 2.29 -10.16
N ASN A 12 12.27 3.06 -9.48
CA ASN A 12 12.54 3.41 -8.09
C ASN A 12 12.09 2.26 -7.18
N GLY A 13 13.07 1.54 -6.60
CA GLY A 13 12.80 0.41 -5.72
C GLY A 13 12.01 0.78 -4.47
N SER A 14 12.17 2.00 -3.97
CA SER A 14 11.42 2.47 -2.80
C SER A 14 9.92 2.58 -3.10
N VAL A 15 9.57 3.04 -4.31
CA VAL A 15 8.16 3.11 -4.71
C VAL A 15 7.56 1.70 -4.78
N LEU A 16 8.30 0.76 -5.38
CA LEU A 16 7.84 -0.62 -5.48
C LEU A 16 7.65 -1.26 -4.11
N LYS A 17 8.59 -1.04 -3.19
CA LYS A 17 8.49 -1.54 -1.82
C LYS A 17 7.31 -0.91 -1.08
N THR A 18 7.04 0.37 -1.32
CA THR A 18 5.89 1.05 -0.74
C THR A 18 4.59 0.29 -1.08
N PHE A 19 4.40 -0.05 -2.34
CA PHE A 19 3.19 -0.76 -2.74
C PHE A 19 3.15 -2.19 -2.22
N GLN A 20 4.28 -2.85 -2.07
CA GLN A 20 4.33 -4.15 -1.39
C GLN A 20 3.81 -4.05 0.05
N ILE A 21 4.19 -2.99 0.75
CA ILE A 21 3.73 -2.75 2.11
C ILE A 21 2.23 -2.44 2.13
N LEU A 22 1.77 -1.55 1.25
CA LEU A 22 0.36 -1.18 1.19
C LEU A 22 -0.54 -2.37 0.87
N ASP A 23 -0.07 -3.26 0.01
CA ASP A 23 -0.83 -4.46 -0.37
C ASP A 23 -1.00 -5.46 0.78
N CYS A 24 -0.22 -5.33 1.85
CA CYS A 24 -0.40 -6.16 3.04
C CYS A 24 -1.69 -5.86 3.78
N PHE A 25 -2.23 -4.65 3.62
CA PHE A 25 -3.46 -4.23 4.26
C PHE A 25 -4.65 -4.72 3.43
N THR A 26 -5.52 -5.50 4.05
CA THR A 26 -6.69 -6.07 3.40
C THR A 26 -7.92 -5.74 4.23
N LEU A 27 -9.11 -6.01 3.69
CA LEU A 27 -10.34 -5.81 4.44
C LEU A 27 -10.39 -6.67 5.71
N GLU A 28 -9.86 -7.89 5.63
CA GLU A 28 -9.83 -8.81 6.77
C GLU A 28 -8.72 -8.46 7.77
N HIS A 29 -7.65 -7.82 7.28
CA HIS A 29 -6.50 -7.45 8.08
C HIS A 29 -6.17 -5.99 7.82
N SER A 30 -7.10 -5.10 8.20
CA SER A 30 -6.97 -3.66 7.94
C SER A 30 -6.01 -2.97 8.91
N ILE A 31 -5.67 -3.62 10.02
CA ILE A 31 -4.72 -3.10 11.00
C ILE A 31 -3.53 -4.05 11.08
N GLN A 32 -2.33 -3.48 10.94
CA GLN A 32 -1.09 -4.27 10.87
C GLN A 32 -0.06 -3.66 11.81
N ARG A 33 0.79 -4.53 12.36
CA ARG A 33 1.95 -4.11 13.14
C ARG A 33 3.21 -4.32 12.31
N ILE A 34 4.31 -3.68 12.72
CA ILE A 34 5.58 -3.80 12.00
C ILE A 34 5.98 -5.27 11.82
N GLY A 35 5.81 -6.09 12.85
CA GLY A 35 6.13 -7.51 12.77
C GLY A 35 5.33 -8.25 11.70
N ASP A 36 4.05 -7.90 11.56
CA ASP A 36 3.19 -8.50 10.53
C ASP A 36 3.70 -8.14 9.13
N LEU A 37 4.05 -6.88 8.93
CA LEU A 37 4.55 -6.39 7.65
C LEU A 37 5.89 -7.04 7.29
N CYS A 38 6.77 -7.24 8.29
CA CYS A 38 8.02 -7.95 8.07
C CYS A 38 7.79 -9.38 7.57
N LYS A 39 6.85 -10.09 8.19
CA LYS A 39 6.53 -11.46 7.81
C LYS A 39 5.95 -11.54 6.40
N LYS A 40 5.08 -10.61 6.05
CA LYS A 40 4.38 -10.62 4.76
C LYS A 40 5.25 -10.18 3.61
N THR A 41 6.15 -9.22 3.84
CA THR A 41 6.99 -8.67 2.77
C THR A 41 8.37 -9.31 2.68
N GLY A 42 8.84 -9.92 3.76
CA GLY A 42 10.21 -10.40 3.84
C GLY A 42 11.24 -9.31 4.12
N MET A 43 10.80 -8.08 4.27
CA MET A 43 11.71 -6.96 4.58
C MET A 43 12.07 -6.98 6.06
N ASN A 44 13.27 -6.47 6.38
CA ASN A 44 13.69 -6.41 7.77
C ASN A 44 12.99 -5.24 8.50
N ARG A 45 13.06 -5.30 9.82
CA ARG A 45 12.36 -4.37 10.69
C ARG A 45 12.78 -2.91 10.50
N SER A 46 14.08 -2.69 10.31
CA SER A 46 14.60 -1.33 10.08
C SER A 46 14.05 -0.72 8.80
N THR A 47 13.98 -1.51 7.75
CA THR A 47 13.45 -1.07 6.45
C THR A 47 11.98 -0.73 6.58
N ILE A 48 11.18 -1.62 7.15
CA ILE A 48 9.74 -1.39 7.35
C ILE A 48 9.53 -0.12 8.19
N PHE A 49 10.28 0.03 9.28
CA PHE A 49 10.13 1.18 10.17
C PHE A 49 10.37 2.50 9.44
N ARG A 50 11.41 2.56 8.60
CA ARG A 50 11.71 3.77 7.81
C ARG A 50 10.60 4.08 6.83
N PHE A 51 10.07 3.06 6.14
CA PHE A 51 8.95 3.26 5.22
C PHE A 51 7.71 3.74 5.96
N MET A 52 7.39 3.13 7.09
CA MET A 52 6.21 3.50 7.86
C MET A 52 6.27 4.93 8.37
N ASN A 53 7.46 5.39 8.78
CA ASN A 53 7.63 6.79 9.19
C ASN A 53 7.33 7.75 8.05
N SER A 54 7.87 7.48 6.86
CA SER A 54 7.63 8.31 5.69
C SER A 54 6.18 8.28 5.24
N LEU A 55 5.59 7.09 5.24
CA LEU A 55 4.20 6.92 4.79
C LEU A 55 3.21 7.54 5.78
N THR A 56 3.54 7.53 7.07
CA THR A 56 2.72 8.20 8.08
C THR A 56 2.76 9.71 7.90
N GLU A 57 3.94 10.25 7.58
CA GLU A 57 4.10 11.68 7.34
C GLU A 57 3.26 12.17 6.16
N THR A 58 3.12 11.34 5.13
CA THR A 58 2.31 11.71 3.94
C THR A 58 0.83 11.52 4.14
N GLY A 59 0.41 10.81 5.18
CA GLY A 59 -1.00 10.49 5.40
C GLY A 59 -1.48 9.25 4.64
N ILE A 60 -0.58 8.56 3.91
CA ILE A 60 -0.92 7.30 3.23
C ILE A 60 -1.16 6.19 4.25
N ILE A 61 -0.41 6.21 5.35
CA ILE A 61 -0.57 5.29 6.49
C ILE A 61 -0.87 6.14 7.71
N GLU A 62 -1.73 5.64 8.58
CA GLU A 62 -2.02 6.26 9.87
C GLU A 62 -1.51 5.36 11.00
N LYS A 63 -0.75 5.93 11.91
CA LYS A 63 -0.27 5.23 13.10
C LYS A 63 -1.30 5.37 14.20
N LEU A 64 -1.72 4.25 14.77
CA LEU A 64 -2.68 4.22 15.86
C LEU A 64 -1.96 4.32 17.21
N GLY A 65 -2.71 4.66 18.25
CA GLY A 65 -2.14 4.91 19.58
C GLY A 65 -1.45 3.71 20.22
N ASP A 66 -1.79 2.50 19.80
CA ASP A 66 -1.21 1.26 20.33
C ASP A 66 0.02 0.79 19.54
N GLY A 67 0.51 1.60 18.59
CA GLY A 67 1.67 1.26 17.77
C GLY A 67 1.34 0.43 16.53
N SER A 68 0.07 0.17 16.28
CA SER A 68 -0.35 -0.47 15.02
C SER A 68 -0.61 0.59 13.95
N TYR A 69 -0.88 0.13 12.75
CA TYR A 69 -1.03 1.00 11.57
C TYR A 69 -2.25 0.58 10.77
N LYS A 70 -2.83 1.54 10.07
CA LYS A 70 -3.88 1.30 9.09
C LYS A 70 -3.68 2.21 7.89
N LEU A 71 -4.36 1.92 6.79
CA LEU A 71 -4.31 2.80 5.61
C LEU A 71 -4.93 4.15 5.96
N GLY A 72 -4.29 5.21 5.49
CA GLY A 72 -4.66 6.58 5.81
C GLY A 72 -5.62 7.21 4.82
N ILE A 73 -6.20 8.34 5.22
CA ILE A 73 -7.19 9.07 4.42
C ILE A 73 -6.63 9.59 3.09
N LYS A 74 -5.30 9.75 3.01
CA LYS A 74 -4.67 10.23 1.77
C LYS A 74 -4.95 9.31 0.59
N LEU A 75 -5.02 8.00 0.82
CA LEU A 75 -5.34 7.04 -0.24
C LEU A 75 -6.77 7.25 -0.74
N PHE A 76 -7.71 7.53 0.15
CA PHE A 76 -9.08 7.84 -0.24
C PHE A 76 -9.13 9.13 -1.04
N GLU A 77 -8.44 10.17 -0.60
CA GLU A 77 -8.38 11.45 -1.31
C GLU A 77 -7.84 11.28 -2.73
N LEU A 78 -6.81 10.47 -2.89
CA LEU A 78 -6.26 10.18 -4.21
C LEU A 78 -7.22 9.33 -5.03
N GLY A 79 -7.84 8.36 -4.38
CA GLY A 79 -8.75 7.44 -5.05
C GLY A 79 -9.96 8.10 -5.68
N ILE A 80 -10.53 9.10 -5.02
CA ILE A 80 -11.72 9.79 -5.55
C ILE A 80 -11.41 10.64 -6.79
N LYS A 81 -10.12 10.90 -7.05
CA LYS A 81 -9.70 11.66 -8.23
C LYS A 81 -9.46 10.77 -9.45
N VAL A 82 -9.53 9.45 -9.28
CA VAL A 82 -9.26 8.52 -10.37
C VAL A 82 -10.43 8.54 -11.34
N ASP A 83 -10.12 8.73 -12.63
CA ASP A 83 -11.11 8.63 -13.69
C ASP A 83 -11.32 7.15 -14.01
N VAL A 84 -12.51 6.65 -13.69
CA VAL A 84 -12.89 5.25 -13.91
C VAL A 84 -13.78 5.08 -15.14
N SER A 85 -13.69 5.99 -16.10
CA SER A 85 -14.42 5.87 -17.35
C SER A 85 -13.88 4.72 -18.19
N SER A 86 -14.64 4.31 -19.19
CA SER A 86 -14.33 3.23 -20.14
C SER A 86 -14.13 1.86 -19.45
N SER A 87 -13.16 1.06 -19.90
CA SER A 87 -12.97 -0.32 -19.42
C SER A 87 -12.59 -0.42 -17.95
N LEU A 88 -11.99 0.62 -17.39
CA LEU A 88 -11.66 0.64 -15.97
C LEU A 88 -12.89 0.75 -15.08
N ALA A 89 -13.96 1.35 -15.58
CA ALA A 89 -15.18 1.52 -14.82
C ALA A 89 -15.75 0.17 -14.36
N THR A 90 -15.71 -0.84 -15.22
CA THR A 90 -16.21 -2.17 -14.91
C THR A 90 -15.44 -2.79 -13.74
N LYS A 91 -14.11 -2.69 -13.77
CA LYS A 91 -13.27 -3.23 -12.70
C LYS A 91 -13.49 -2.45 -11.39
N ALA A 92 -13.57 -1.13 -11.47
CA ALA A 92 -13.80 -0.29 -10.29
C ALA A 92 -15.14 -0.63 -9.64
N GLN A 93 -16.20 -0.79 -10.44
CA GLN A 93 -17.51 -1.17 -9.93
C GLN A 93 -17.49 -2.53 -9.24
N PHE A 94 -16.76 -3.48 -9.80
CA PHE A 94 -16.60 -4.79 -9.19
C PHE A 94 -15.95 -4.71 -7.81
N TYR A 95 -14.87 -3.95 -7.68
CA TYR A 95 -14.20 -3.79 -6.39
C TYR A 95 -15.06 -3.03 -5.39
N LEU A 96 -15.74 -1.97 -5.83
CA LEU A 96 -16.63 -1.20 -4.95
C LEU A 96 -17.78 -2.05 -4.44
N LYS A 97 -18.34 -2.91 -5.28
CA LYS A 97 -19.40 -3.82 -4.87
C LYS A 97 -18.92 -4.79 -3.79
N ARG A 98 -17.71 -5.32 -3.95
CA ARG A 98 -17.11 -6.20 -2.92
C ARG A 98 -16.92 -5.48 -1.59
N LEU A 99 -16.52 -4.21 -1.65
CA LEU A 99 -16.35 -3.42 -0.43
C LEU A 99 -17.66 -3.16 0.29
N ALA A 100 -18.77 -3.06 -0.45
CA ALA A 100 -20.09 -2.82 0.12
C ALA A 100 -20.71 -4.07 0.73
N GLU A 101 -20.23 -5.24 0.35
CA GLU A 101 -20.69 -6.51 0.91
C GLU A 101 -20.11 -6.74 2.30
#